data_ec162c441346f60b1865f773eb854ebd
#
_entry.id   ec162c441346f60b1865f773eb854ebd
#
_cell.length_a   1.000
_cell.length_b   1.000
_cell.length_c   1.000
_cell.angle_alpha   90.00
_cell.angle_beta   90.00
_cell.angle_gamma   90.00
#
_symmetry.space_group_name_H-M   'P 1'
#
loop_
_entity.id
_entity.type
_entity.pdbx_description
1 polymer ?
#
loop_
_entity_poly.entity_id
_entity_poly.type
_entity_poly.pdbx_seq_one_letter_code
_entity_poly.pdbx_strand_id
1 'polypeptide(L)'
;MLDGIRLERELLSPLKSMSQHVVDTTKLTPRQLRKTISDQFSEGSNQASFRIEVMSFGFKYGLPLDADLVFDVRFLPNPYYQVELREKTGLDEDVFNYVMSHPESEVFYKHLLNLIVPILPAYQKEGKSVLTVAIGCTGGQHRSVAFAHCLAESLATDWSVNESHRDQNRRKETVNRS
;
A
#
# COMPACT_ATOMS: atom_id res chain seq x y z
N MET A 1 24.10 -30.41 -12.47
CA MET A 1 23.77 -29.00 -12.69
C MET A 1 23.51 -28.66 -14.16
N LEU A 2 24.43 -28.97 -15.08
CA LEU A 2 24.22 -28.70 -16.51
C LEU A 2 23.05 -29.48 -17.13
N ASP A 3 22.82 -30.71 -16.70
CA ASP A 3 21.73 -31.56 -17.22
C ASP A 3 20.36 -31.03 -16.77
N GLY A 4 20.26 -30.49 -15.56
CA GLY A 4 19.04 -29.82 -15.09
C GLY A 4 18.69 -28.58 -15.92
N ILE A 5 19.70 -27.76 -16.28
CA ILE A 5 19.47 -26.56 -17.13
C ILE A 5 19.04 -26.97 -18.55
N ARG A 6 19.57 -28.06 -19.08
CA ARG A 6 19.16 -28.57 -20.39
C ARG A 6 17.72 -29.07 -20.38
N LEU A 7 17.36 -29.88 -19.39
CA LEU A 7 16.00 -30.37 -19.21
C LEU A 7 14.99 -29.20 -19.04
N GLU A 8 15.33 -28.22 -18.24
CA GLU A 8 14.48 -27.02 -18.04
C GLU A 8 14.27 -26.27 -19.36
N ARG A 9 15.34 -26.07 -20.16
CA ARG A 9 15.24 -25.44 -21.48
C ARG A 9 14.36 -26.22 -22.45
N GLU A 10 14.44 -27.54 -22.44
CA GLU A 10 13.58 -28.40 -23.26
C GLU A 10 12.11 -28.27 -22.83
N LEU A 11 11.83 -28.33 -21.54
CA LEU A 11 10.49 -28.17 -20.99
C LEU A 11 9.88 -26.77 -21.26
N LEU A 12 10.70 -25.71 -21.25
CA LEU A 12 10.25 -24.35 -21.52
C LEU A 12 10.19 -23.98 -23.02
N SER A 13 10.77 -24.80 -23.90
CA SER A 13 10.80 -24.54 -25.35
C SER A 13 9.41 -24.35 -25.97
N PRO A 14 8.38 -25.17 -25.67
CA PRO A 14 7.04 -24.95 -26.17
C PRO A 14 6.42 -23.62 -25.70
N LEU A 15 6.64 -23.25 -24.43
CA LEU A 15 6.14 -21.97 -23.89
C LEU A 15 6.81 -20.78 -24.59
N LYS A 16 8.11 -20.89 -24.86
CA LYS A 16 8.85 -19.86 -25.59
C LYS A 16 8.33 -19.67 -27.03
N SER A 17 7.95 -20.73 -27.71
CA SER A 17 7.40 -20.66 -29.08
C SER A 17 5.97 -20.13 -29.13
N MET A 18 5.21 -20.27 -28.04
CA MET A 18 3.83 -19.75 -27.91
C MET A 18 3.76 -18.31 -27.36
N SER A 19 4.86 -17.83 -26.77
CA SER A 19 4.88 -16.50 -26.17
C SER A 19 5.01 -15.43 -27.25
N GLN A 20 4.24 -14.35 -27.11
CA GLN A 20 4.29 -13.18 -28.00
C GLN A 20 5.54 -12.33 -27.74
N HIS A 21 6.04 -12.33 -26.50
CA HIS A 21 7.21 -11.57 -26.11
C HIS A 21 8.15 -12.42 -25.26
N VAL A 22 9.43 -12.40 -25.60
CA VAL A 22 10.52 -13.04 -24.83
C VAL A 22 11.55 -11.99 -24.51
N VAL A 23 11.81 -11.74 -23.23
CA VAL A 23 12.80 -10.77 -22.76
C VAL A 23 14.02 -11.52 -22.23
N ASP A 24 15.16 -11.32 -22.87
CA ASP A 24 16.45 -11.82 -22.35
C ASP A 24 16.96 -10.85 -21.26
N THR A 25 16.96 -11.32 -20.02
CA THR A 25 17.37 -10.53 -18.85
C THR A 25 18.85 -10.58 -18.54
N THR A 26 19.65 -11.38 -19.30
CA THR A 26 21.05 -11.70 -19.00
C THR A 26 21.93 -10.45 -18.81
N LYS A 27 21.67 -9.38 -19.55
CA LYS A 27 22.46 -8.14 -19.51
C LYS A 27 21.65 -6.92 -19.03
N LEU A 28 20.42 -7.13 -18.59
CA LEU A 28 19.56 -6.05 -18.14
C LEU A 28 19.74 -5.78 -16.65
N THR A 29 19.91 -4.51 -16.28
CA THR A 29 19.70 -4.09 -14.91
C THR A 29 18.21 -4.14 -14.57
N PRO A 30 17.81 -4.21 -13.28
CA PRO A 30 16.40 -4.17 -12.89
C PRO A 30 15.64 -2.96 -13.45
N ARG A 31 16.31 -1.80 -13.55
CA ARG A 31 15.74 -0.58 -14.14
C ARG A 31 15.48 -0.73 -15.64
N GLN A 32 16.43 -1.33 -16.38
CA GLN A 32 16.30 -1.55 -17.82
C GLN A 32 15.20 -2.58 -18.10
N LEU A 33 15.13 -3.68 -17.31
CA LEU A 33 14.07 -4.67 -17.44
C LEU A 33 12.69 -4.05 -17.22
N ARG A 34 12.54 -3.26 -16.16
CA ARG A 34 11.28 -2.55 -15.86
C ARG A 34 10.86 -1.65 -17.02
N LYS A 35 11.83 -0.88 -17.57
CA LYS A 35 11.57 -0.04 -18.74
C LYS A 35 11.15 -0.86 -19.96
N THR A 36 11.87 -1.95 -20.29
CA THR A 36 11.53 -2.82 -21.42
C THR A 36 10.12 -3.39 -21.32
N ILE A 37 9.73 -3.87 -20.11
CA ILE A 37 8.38 -4.38 -19.87
C ILE A 37 7.34 -3.24 -20.02
N SER A 38 7.60 -2.08 -19.44
CA SER A 38 6.71 -0.92 -19.58
C SER A 38 6.53 -0.52 -21.04
N ASP A 39 7.61 -0.39 -21.80
CA ASP A 39 7.56 0.03 -23.22
C ASP A 39 6.82 -0.99 -24.10
N GLN A 40 6.85 -2.30 -23.76
CA GLN A 40 6.18 -3.35 -24.53
C GLN A 40 4.69 -3.52 -24.20
N PHE A 41 4.28 -3.23 -22.96
CA PHE A 41 2.93 -3.54 -22.47
C PHE A 41 2.09 -2.30 -22.13
N SER A 42 2.68 -1.09 -22.20
CA SER A 42 1.93 0.15 -22.02
C SER A 42 1.32 0.58 -23.36
N GLU A 43 0.12 0.14 -23.67
CA GLU A 43 -0.64 0.67 -24.78
C GLU A 43 -0.98 2.15 -24.52
N GLY A 44 -0.20 3.05 -25.12
CA GLY A 44 -0.59 4.44 -25.32
C GLY A 44 -0.41 5.44 -24.18
N SER A 45 0.13 5.07 -23.02
CA SER A 45 0.54 6.04 -22.01
C SER A 45 2.04 5.91 -21.71
N ASN A 46 2.80 6.89 -22.12
CA ASN A 46 4.28 6.97 -21.98
C ASN A 46 4.76 7.20 -20.53
N GLN A 47 3.97 6.86 -19.54
CA GLN A 47 4.34 6.85 -18.13
C GLN A 47 3.75 5.60 -17.49
N ALA A 48 4.62 4.70 -17.00
CA ALA A 48 4.21 3.78 -15.96
C ALA A 48 3.58 4.65 -14.85
N SER A 49 2.25 4.62 -14.72
CA SER A 49 1.53 5.53 -13.84
C SER A 49 1.97 5.26 -12.41
N PHE A 50 2.74 6.20 -11.84
CA PHE A 50 3.06 6.17 -10.43
C PHE A 50 1.78 6.14 -9.63
N ARG A 51 1.63 5.15 -8.74
CA ARG A 51 0.47 4.96 -7.90
C ARG A 51 0.87 4.95 -6.43
N ILE A 52 0.03 5.51 -5.61
CA ILE A 52 0.19 5.49 -4.16
C ILE A 52 -0.77 4.44 -3.60
N GLU A 53 -0.25 3.50 -2.84
CA GLU A 53 -1.03 2.55 -2.04
C GLU A 53 -1.07 3.06 -0.60
N VAL A 54 -2.25 3.48 -0.12
CA VAL A 54 -2.45 3.88 1.27
C VAL A 54 -3.09 2.72 2.02
N MET A 55 -2.35 2.16 2.99
CA MET A 55 -2.77 0.95 3.71
C MET A 55 -2.93 1.22 5.20
N SER A 56 -4.05 0.80 5.80
CA SER A 56 -4.14 0.70 7.25
C SER A 56 -3.79 -0.70 7.76
N PHE A 57 -3.14 -0.76 8.94
CA PHE A 57 -2.78 -2.04 9.55
C PHE A 57 -2.81 -2.00 11.08
N GLY A 58 -2.78 -3.19 11.70
CA GLY A 58 -2.65 -3.37 13.14
C GLY A 58 -1.28 -3.89 13.53
N PHE A 59 -0.55 -3.17 14.40
CA PHE A 59 0.78 -3.58 14.89
C PHE A 59 0.77 -4.98 15.52
N LYS A 60 -0.33 -5.38 16.17
CA LYS A 60 -0.45 -6.73 16.76
C LYS A 60 -0.40 -7.86 15.73
N TYR A 61 -0.56 -7.55 14.45
CA TYR A 61 -0.49 -8.52 13.35
C TYR A 61 0.80 -8.40 12.51
N GLY A 62 1.76 -7.60 13.00
CA GLY A 62 3.04 -7.36 12.35
C GLY A 62 3.01 -6.22 11.35
N LEU A 63 4.19 -5.70 11.05
CA LEU A 63 4.41 -4.66 10.05
C LEU A 63 4.14 -5.20 8.63
N PRO A 64 3.57 -4.41 7.71
CA PRO A 64 3.58 -4.74 6.30
C PRO A 64 5.01 -4.65 5.76
N LEU A 65 5.52 -5.76 5.22
CA LEU A 65 6.92 -5.87 4.77
C LEU A 65 7.21 -5.12 3.46
N ASP A 66 6.18 -4.82 2.73
CA ASP A 66 6.18 -4.11 1.44
C ASP A 66 5.93 -2.61 1.57
N ALA A 67 5.74 -2.10 2.80
CA ALA A 67 5.54 -0.68 3.03
C ALA A 67 6.86 0.10 2.90
N ASP A 68 6.81 1.20 2.15
CA ASP A 68 7.92 2.15 2.00
C ASP A 68 7.98 3.15 3.15
N LEU A 69 6.80 3.63 3.56
CA LEU A 69 6.62 4.57 4.66
C LEU A 69 5.65 3.98 5.68
N VAL A 70 6.01 4.04 6.96
CA VAL A 70 5.17 3.52 8.04
C VAL A 70 4.99 4.59 9.10
N PHE A 71 3.73 4.87 9.44
CA PHE A 71 3.36 5.85 10.46
C PHE A 71 2.54 5.20 11.57
N ASP A 72 2.86 5.55 12.81
CA ASP A 72 2.20 5.04 14.01
C ASP A 72 1.24 6.10 14.58
N VAL A 73 -0.04 5.75 14.67
CA VAL A 73 -1.10 6.62 15.24
C VAL A 73 -1.62 6.08 16.59
N ARG A 74 -0.86 5.23 17.28
CA ARG A 74 -1.28 4.68 18.59
C ARG A 74 -1.30 5.70 19.72
N PHE A 75 -0.58 6.80 19.58
CA PHE A 75 -0.57 7.91 20.55
C PHE A 75 -1.90 8.65 20.65
N LEU A 76 -2.76 8.55 19.64
CA LEU A 76 -4.08 9.17 19.63
C LEU A 76 -5.07 8.45 20.57
N PRO A 77 -6.09 9.16 21.09
CA PRO A 77 -7.15 8.56 21.87
C PRO A 77 -7.80 7.37 21.16
N ASN A 78 -8.07 6.29 21.94
CA ASN A 78 -8.50 5.04 21.36
C ASN A 78 -10.03 4.88 21.40
N PRO A 79 -10.74 4.88 20.24
CA PRO A 79 -12.20 4.72 20.17
C PRO A 79 -12.70 3.43 20.83
N TYR A 80 -11.86 2.42 20.96
CA TYR A 80 -12.20 1.13 21.60
C TYR A 80 -12.76 1.28 23.03
N TYR A 81 -12.36 2.32 23.76
CA TYR A 81 -12.84 2.58 25.12
C TYR A 81 -14.24 3.20 25.17
N GLN A 82 -14.76 3.69 24.05
CA GLN A 82 -16.13 4.17 23.90
C GLN A 82 -17.00 2.98 23.46
N VAL A 83 -18.03 2.66 24.27
CA VAL A 83 -18.87 1.48 24.04
C VAL A 83 -19.54 1.51 22.68
N GLU A 84 -20.03 2.70 22.28
CA GLU A 84 -20.76 2.92 21.02
C GLU A 84 -19.86 2.84 19.77
N LEU A 85 -18.53 3.03 19.93
CA LEU A 85 -17.58 3.03 18.83
C LEU A 85 -16.82 1.71 18.70
N ARG A 86 -16.85 0.88 19.74
CA ARG A 86 -15.99 -0.32 19.86
C ARG A 86 -16.12 -1.30 18.69
N GLU A 87 -17.35 -1.54 18.23
CA GLU A 87 -17.65 -2.53 17.19
C GLU A 87 -17.64 -1.93 15.77
N LYS A 88 -17.49 -0.61 15.65
CA LYS A 88 -17.41 0.12 14.40
C LYS A 88 -15.96 0.15 13.87
N THR A 89 -15.77 0.75 12.70
CA THR A 89 -14.47 0.92 12.06
C THR A 89 -14.15 2.40 11.86
N GLY A 90 -12.94 2.73 11.46
CA GLY A 90 -12.57 4.11 11.14
C GLY A 90 -13.26 4.69 9.89
N LEU A 91 -13.97 3.88 9.11
CA LEU A 91 -14.83 4.33 8.00
C LEU A 91 -16.23 4.74 8.46
N ASP A 92 -16.65 4.33 9.66
CA ASP A 92 -17.92 4.77 10.22
C ASP A 92 -17.78 6.23 10.69
N GLU A 93 -18.72 7.08 10.33
CA GLU A 93 -18.69 8.54 10.55
C GLU A 93 -18.41 8.91 12.01
N ASP A 94 -19.06 8.23 12.95
CA ASP A 94 -18.87 8.50 14.38
C ASP A 94 -17.42 8.24 14.84
N VAL A 95 -16.82 7.14 14.36
CA VAL A 95 -15.43 6.79 14.68
C VAL A 95 -14.47 7.73 13.99
N PHE A 96 -14.70 8.03 12.71
CA PHE A 96 -13.90 8.98 11.95
C PHE A 96 -13.88 10.36 12.65
N ASN A 97 -15.05 10.89 12.96
CA ASN A 97 -15.19 12.18 13.64
C ASN A 97 -14.53 12.16 15.01
N TYR A 98 -14.70 11.09 15.78
CA TYR A 98 -14.03 10.95 17.08
C TYR A 98 -12.50 11.00 16.91
N VAL A 99 -11.93 10.26 15.98
CA VAL A 99 -10.48 10.21 15.78
C VAL A 99 -9.94 11.55 15.27
N MET A 100 -10.60 12.16 14.28
CA MET A 100 -10.09 13.35 13.58
C MET A 100 -10.36 14.66 14.33
N SER A 101 -11.32 14.69 15.29
CA SER A 101 -11.64 15.90 16.05
C SER A 101 -10.62 16.27 17.14
N HIS A 102 -9.70 15.37 17.47
CA HIS A 102 -8.67 15.67 18.48
C HIS A 102 -7.60 16.62 17.92
N PRO A 103 -7.16 17.63 18.69
CA PRO A 103 -6.13 18.57 18.25
C PRO A 103 -4.83 17.88 17.81
N GLU A 104 -4.44 16.79 18.49
CA GLU A 104 -3.26 16.00 18.15
C GLU A 104 -3.40 15.33 16.77
N SER A 105 -4.61 14.92 16.42
CA SER A 105 -4.91 14.34 15.09
C SER A 105 -4.73 15.37 13.99
N GLU A 106 -5.26 16.58 14.18
CA GLU A 106 -5.13 17.67 13.21
C GLU A 106 -3.66 18.06 13.01
N VAL A 107 -2.92 18.24 14.11
CA VAL A 107 -1.50 18.60 14.06
C VAL A 107 -0.70 17.52 13.34
N PHE A 108 -0.87 16.27 13.73
CA PHE A 108 -0.17 15.14 13.12
C PHE A 108 -0.50 15.01 11.62
N TYR A 109 -1.78 15.14 11.27
CA TYR A 109 -2.22 15.03 9.89
C TYR A 109 -1.61 16.11 8.97
N LYS A 110 -1.57 17.37 9.44
CA LYS A 110 -0.89 18.46 8.73
C LYS A 110 0.59 18.19 8.50
N HIS A 111 1.29 17.68 9.53
CA HIS A 111 2.69 17.31 9.39
C HIS A 111 2.89 16.12 8.44
N LEU A 112 2.00 15.14 8.48
CA LEU A 112 2.02 13.98 7.59
C LEU A 112 1.90 14.40 6.12
N LEU A 113 0.93 15.27 5.78
CA LEU A 113 0.77 15.81 4.43
C LEU A 113 1.98 16.64 4.00
N ASN A 114 2.48 17.52 4.88
CA ASN A 114 3.65 18.35 4.61
C ASN A 114 4.93 17.52 4.41
N LEU A 115 4.99 16.31 4.97
CA LEU A 115 6.09 15.38 4.73
C LEU A 115 5.90 14.62 3.41
N ILE A 116 4.71 14.05 3.18
CA ILE A 116 4.48 13.11 2.07
C ILE A 116 4.38 13.85 0.73
N VAL A 117 3.54 14.87 0.63
CA VAL A 117 3.23 15.52 -0.66
C VAL A 117 4.49 16.03 -1.38
N PRO A 118 5.44 16.72 -0.72
CA PRO A 118 6.64 17.22 -1.41
C PRO A 118 7.59 16.14 -1.92
N ILE A 119 7.57 14.94 -1.34
CA ILE A 119 8.48 13.85 -1.74
C ILE A 119 7.92 12.95 -2.86
N LEU A 120 6.61 12.97 -3.13
CA LEU A 120 5.98 12.14 -4.16
C LEU A 120 6.60 12.32 -5.55
N PRO A 121 6.85 13.56 -6.03
CA PRO A 121 7.50 13.76 -7.34
C PRO A 121 8.91 13.18 -7.42
N ALA A 122 9.62 13.12 -6.29
CA ALA A 122 10.97 12.54 -6.23
C ALA A 122 10.92 11.02 -6.38
N TYR A 123 9.97 10.34 -5.73
CA TYR A 123 9.73 8.90 -5.91
C TYR A 123 9.33 8.54 -7.35
N GLN A 124 8.45 9.34 -7.94
CA GLN A 124 8.06 9.16 -9.34
C GLN A 124 9.25 9.31 -10.28
N LYS A 125 10.08 10.35 -10.08
CA LYS A 125 11.29 10.62 -10.89
C LYS A 125 12.34 9.52 -10.73
N GLU A 126 12.46 8.92 -9.57
CA GLU A 126 13.37 7.80 -9.31
C GLU A 126 12.94 6.52 -10.08
N GLY A 127 11.70 6.48 -10.58
CA GLY A 127 11.16 5.38 -11.38
C GLY A 127 10.41 4.33 -10.54
N LYS A 128 9.98 4.71 -9.35
CA LYS A 128 9.09 3.86 -8.54
C LYS A 128 7.70 3.83 -9.19
N SER A 129 7.13 2.64 -9.35
CA SER A 129 5.79 2.47 -9.93
C SER A 129 4.68 2.49 -8.87
N VAL A 130 4.99 2.04 -7.66
CA VAL A 130 4.05 2.03 -6.52
C VAL A 130 4.79 2.49 -5.27
N LEU A 131 4.22 3.47 -4.56
CA LEU A 131 4.67 3.89 -3.24
C LEU A 131 3.64 3.42 -2.21
N THR A 132 4.04 2.57 -1.28
CA THR A 132 3.16 2.06 -0.22
C THR A 132 3.36 2.86 1.07
N VAL A 133 2.29 3.57 1.49
CA VAL A 133 2.22 4.32 2.75
C VAL A 133 1.32 3.57 3.71
N ALA A 134 1.89 3.04 4.79
CA ALA A 134 1.18 2.26 5.78
C ALA A 134 0.95 3.05 7.07
N ILE A 135 -0.29 3.09 7.54
CA ILE A 135 -0.68 3.73 8.80
C ILE A 135 -1.12 2.66 9.80
N GLY A 136 -0.47 2.62 10.96
CA GLY A 136 -0.66 1.57 11.96
C GLY A 136 -1.28 2.06 13.26
N CYS A 137 -2.26 1.30 13.79
CA CYS A 137 -2.69 1.40 15.16
C CYS A 137 -2.62 0.03 15.84
N THR A 138 -3.08 -0.14 17.08
CA THR A 138 -2.95 -1.41 17.80
C THR A 138 -3.64 -2.57 17.08
N GLY A 139 -4.92 -2.41 16.71
CA GLY A 139 -5.75 -3.46 16.10
C GLY A 139 -6.04 -3.29 14.62
N GLY A 140 -5.72 -2.16 14.02
CA GLY A 140 -5.98 -1.93 12.59
C GLY A 140 -7.44 -1.65 12.22
N GLN A 141 -8.31 -1.28 13.19
CA GLN A 141 -9.75 -1.12 12.97
C GLN A 141 -10.25 0.33 13.00
N HIS A 142 -9.73 1.17 13.89
CA HIS A 142 -10.26 2.52 14.14
C HIS A 142 -9.31 3.60 13.64
N ARG A 143 -8.33 4.02 14.49
CA ARG A 143 -7.42 5.16 14.24
C ARG A 143 -6.68 5.07 12.92
N SER A 144 -6.06 3.91 12.63
CA SER A 144 -5.32 3.72 11.39
C SER A 144 -6.21 3.74 10.16
N VAL A 145 -7.43 3.23 10.26
CA VAL A 145 -8.41 3.24 9.16
C VAL A 145 -8.85 4.67 8.87
N ALA A 146 -9.25 5.44 9.89
CA ALA A 146 -9.65 6.84 9.72
C ALA A 146 -8.53 7.70 9.10
N PHE A 147 -7.28 7.53 9.56
CA PHE A 147 -6.13 8.26 9.02
C PHE A 147 -5.77 7.84 7.60
N ALA A 148 -5.82 6.54 7.29
CA ALA A 148 -5.55 6.04 5.95
C ALA A 148 -6.60 6.56 4.95
N HIS A 149 -7.86 6.53 5.33
CA HIS A 149 -8.97 7.07 4.53
C HIS A 149 -8.77 8.56 4.25
N CYS A 150 -8.57 9.37 5.29
CA CYS A 150 -8.35 10.81 5.14
C CYS A 150 -7.13 11.12 4.25
N LEU A 151 -6.03 10.37 4.41
CA LEU A 151 -4.83 10.53 3.58
C LEU A 151 -5.10 10.14 2.12
N ALA A 152 -5.79 9.02 1.89
CA ALA A 152 -6.13 8.56 0.54
C ALA A 152 -6.99 9.59 -0.20
N GLU A 153 -8.03 10.13 0.44
CA GLU A 153 -8.88 11.20 -0.13
C GLU A 153 -8.06 12.45 -0.48
N SER A 154 -7.19 12.91 0.43
CA SER A 154 -6.39 14.12 0.19
C SER A 154 -5.40 13.94 -0.96
N LEU A 155 -4.78 12.76 -1.10
CA LEU A 155 -3.82 12.49 -2.17
C LEU A 155 -4.50 12.20 -3.51
N ALA A 156 -5.73 11.67 -3.50
CA ALA A 156 -6.49 11.34 -4.71
C ALA A 156 -6.84 12.55 -5.59
N THR A 157 -6.73 13.77 -5.05
CA THR A 157 -6.93 15.00 -5.81
C THR A 157 -5.92 15.16 -6.94
N ASP A 158 -4.65 14.78 -6.70
CA ASP A 158 -3.54 15.03 -7.63
C ASP A 158 -2.83 13.74 -8.10
N TRP A 159 -3.11 12.60 -7.44
CA TRP A 159 -2.41 11.35 -7.66
C TRP A 159 -3.35 10.16 -7.87
N SER A 160 -2.86 9.13 -8.54
CA SER A 160 -3.54 7.82 -8.57
C SER A 160 -3.33 7.14 -7.22
N VAL A 161 -4.41 6.96 -6.47
CA VAL A 161 -4.38 6.38 -5.12
C VAL A 161 -5.25 5.13 -5.06
N ASN A 162 -4.75 4.10 -4.40
CA ASN A 162 -5.53 2.95 -3.97
C ASN A 162 -5.52 2.89 -2.44
N GLU A 163 -6.69 2.66 -1.85
CA GLU A 163 -6.86 2.53 -0.40
C GLU A 163 -7.14 1.09 -0.02
N SER A 164 -6.51 0.62 1.07
CA SER A 164 -6.73 -0.73 1.59
C SER A 164 -6.63 -0.79 3.12
N HIS A 165 -7.35 -1.75 3.72
CA HIS A 165 -7.41 -1.93 5.16
C HIS A 165 -7.12 -3.39 5.52
N ARG A 166 -5.83 -3.70 5.75
CA ARG A 166 -5.35 -5.07 5.92
C ARG A 166 -6.01 -5.84 7.06
N ASP A 167 -6.27 -5.19 8.18
CA ASP A 167 -6.65 -5.87 9.42
C ASP A 167 -8.02 -5.44 9.98
N GLN A 168 -8.80 -4.62 9.27
CA GLN A 168 -10.05 -4.07 9.83
C GLN A 168 -11.10 -5.15 10.20
N ASN A 169 -11.09 -6.30 9.52
CA ASN A 169 -12.07 -7.39 9.72
C ASN A 169 -11.54 -8.55 10.59
N ARG A 170 -10.25 -8.56 10.97
CA ARG A 170 -9.62 -9.72 11.65
C ARG A 170 -10.21 -10.04 13.01
N ARG A 171 -10.79 -9.09 13.72
CA ARG A 171 -11.44 -9.32 15.00
C ARG A 171 -12.70 -10.18 14.88
N LYS A 172 -13.46 -10.00 13.78
CA LYS A 172 -14.69 -10.79 13.52
C LYS A 172 -14.38 -12.26 13.28
N GLU A 173 -13.23 -12.59 12.69
CA GLU A 173 -12.79 -13.97 12.45
C GLU A 173 -12.39 -14.71 13.74
N THR A 174 -11.82 -14.00 14.73
CA THR A 174 -11.40 -14.62 16.01
C THR A 174 -12.59 -14.98 16.92
N VAL A 175 -13.68 -14.23 16.85
CA VAL A 175 -14.90 -14.50 17.63
C VAL A 175 -15.68 -15.69 17.06
N ASN A 176 -15.59 -15.95 15.75
CA ASN A 176 -16.29 -17.08 15.11
C ASN A 176 -15.52 -18.42 15.22
N ARG A 177 -14.33 -18.46 15.83
CA ARG A 177 -13.52 -19.68 16.04
C ARG A 177 -13.52 -20.20 17.49
N SER A 178 -14.24 -19.58 18.38
CA SER A 178 -14.48 -20.00 19.76
C SER A 178 -15.93 -20.45 19.93
#